data_a4ef297a753c2e711435a009d4c497bc
#
_entry.id   a4ef297a753c2e711435a009d4c497bc
#
_cell.length_a   1.000
_cell.length_b   1.000
_cell.length_c   1.000
_cell.angle_alpha   90.00
_cell.angle_beta   90.00
_cell.angle_gamma   90.00
#
_symmetry.space_group_name_H-M   'P 1'
#
loop_
_entity.id
_entity.type
_entity.pdbx_description
1 polymer ?
#
loop_
_entity_poly.entity_id
_entity_poly.type
_entity_poly.pdbx_seq_one_letter_code
_entity_poly.pdbx_strand_id
1 'polypeptide(L)'
;MKKHKYMENLSLKVIALFFAVFLWLIVINIDDPVDTQTFDNIPVEVKNEQVVKSKGKMYQILDGTENVSVKVTAKREILEKLTSSDFSAVADMQEMQINSLIPIKVSVKRYSSECKAEASPNNLVVEINDVKQKVFPLTVSVSGTPQNGCIIGNMTVNPEKITIKGSEPLVESIEKAVVKVDVTGRADSGTVQGNLVLYDSQGNIVDQSKLSNNLNTEKGIQVEIQMLNTKDVPITYQQPENLKENYICTGWTCEPQTIQVSGTKEMLDTISEIEIPTSEIDVSDATKKVEKTVDITQYLPEGIKLVDENTNTILITVMIEKEGSRIIEFPVEGIQVNNLKDKYELTFESDEVIELKFIGEQTTLDQLDITNAVSIDLQDCKSTGEYEVPVSIEVPDGVELEKQPTIKVKLTEKEDETDQKADKKSDSTQEKSEK
;
A
#
# COMPACT_ATOMS: atom_id res chain seq x y z
N MET A 1 42.80 64.54 -69.49
CA MET A 1 41.37 64.72 -69.50
C MET A 1 40.67 63.43 -70.02
N LYS A 2 40.26 62.58 -69.09
CA LYS A 2 39.46 61.39 -69.40
C LYS A 2 38.19 61.45 -68.57
N LYS A 3 37.25 62.33 -68.93
CA LYS A 3 35.92 62.38 -68.34
C LYS A 3 34.99 62.47 -69.56
N HIS A 4 34.29 61.43 -69.93
CA HIS A 4 32.99 61.42 -70.62
C HIS A 4 32.60 60.07 -71.25
N LYS A 5 33.29 58.98 -70.96
CA LYS A 5 32.90 57.67 -71.56
C LYS A 5 31.80 56.96 -70.78
N TYR A 6 31.44 57.46 -69.59
CA TYR A 6 30.35 56.88 -68.80
C TYR A 6 28.97 57.53 -69.01
N MET A 7 28.94 58.72 -69.67
CA MET A 7 27.71 59.44 -69.90
C MET A 7 27.19 59.27 -71.34
N GLU A 8 27.91 58.63 -72.25
CA GLU A 8 27.34 58.24 -73.54
C GLU A 8 26.28 57.20 -73.40
N ASN A 9 25.08 57.48 -73.91
CA ASN A 9 23.89 56.64 -73.87
C ASN A 9 23.31 56.46 -72.45
N LEU A 10 23.41 57.47 -71.52
CA LEU A 10 22.85 57.42 -70.16
C LEU A 10 21.34 57.16 -70.21
N SER A 11 20.60 57.73 -71.12
CA SER A 11 19.16 57.51 -71.36
C SER A 11 18.83 56.06 -71.68
N LEU A 12 19.62 55.41 -72.52
CA LEU A 12 19.46 53.97 -72.83
C LEU A 12 19.75 53.06 -71.63
N LYS A 13 20.73 53.42 -70.79
CA LYS A 13 21.06 52.68 -69.55
C LYS A 13 19.97 52.83 -68.53
N VAL A 14 19.39 54.00 -68.39
CA VAL A 14 18.24 54.24 -67.45
C VAL A 14 17.01 53.49 -67.94
N ILE A 15 16.72 53.51 -69.26
CA ILE A 15 15.62 52.74 -69.85
C ILE A 15 15.85 51.24 -69.67
N ALA A 16 17.08 50.74 -69.89
CA ALA A 16 17.41 49.30 -69.61
C ALA A 16 17.28 48.92 -68.15
N LEU A 17 17.68 49.81 -67.21
CA LEU A 17 17.47 49.61 -65.79
C LEU A 17 15.98 49.61 -65.45
N PHE A 18 15.20 50.53 -66.00
CA PHE A 18 13.75 50.53 -65.81
C PHE A 18 13.09 49.25 -66.33
N PHE A 19 13.51 48.81 -67.55
CA PHE A 19 13.02 47.56 -68.13
C PHE A 19 13.43 46.34 -67.33
N ALA A 20 14.64 46.32 -66.81
CA ALA A 20 15.11 45.19 -65.88
C ALA A 20 14.34 45.16 -64.59
N VAL A 21 14.09 46.32 -63.94
CA VAL A 21 13.26 46.44 -62.77
C VAL A 21 11.80 46.08 -63.03
N PHE A 22 11.28 46.51 -64.17
CA PHE A 22 9.92 46.20 -64.62
C PHE A 22 9.74 44.73 -64.95
N LEU A 23 10.67 44.12 -65.68
CA LEU A 23 10.69 42.65 -65.87
C LEU A 23 10.88 41.89 -64.57
N TRP A 24 11.72 42.38 -63.66
CA TRP A 24 11.90 41.77 -62.33
C TRP A 24 10.61 41.86 -61.49
N LEU A 25 9.90 43.02 -61.52
CA LEU A 25 8.60 43.17 -60.87
C LEU A 25 7.51 42.29 -61.51
N ILE A 26 7.54 42.13 -62.86
CA ILE A 26 6.63 41.23 -63.58
C ILE A 26 6.92 39.78 -63.17
N VAL A 27 8.18 39.35 -63.11
CA VAL A 27 8.58 38.01 -62.77
C VAL A 27 8.22 37.74 -61.32
N ILE A 28 8.46 38.65 -60.37
CA ILE A 28 8.04 38.51 -58.99
C ILE A 28 6.52 38.51 -58.80
N ASN A 29 5.79 39.27 -59.67
CA ASN A 29 4.33 39.38 -59.56
C ASN A 29 3.58 38.28 -60.34
N ILE A 30 4.25 37.55 -61.22
CA ILE A 30 3.68 36.44 -62.01
C ILE A 30 3.93 35.11 -61.29
N ASP A 31 4.95 35.02 -60.43
CA ASP A 31 5.35 33.79 -59.73
C ASP A 31 5.15 33.92 -58.24
N ASP A 32 3.87 33.97 -57.79
CA ASP A 32 3.50 33.48 -56.49
C ASP A 32 3.38 31.95 -56.60
N PRO A 33 4.45 31.19 -56.27
CA PRO A 33 4.48 29.76 -56.54
C PRO A 33 3.45 29.05 -55.69
N VAL A 34 2.75 28.12 -56.32
CA VAL A 34 1.91 27.16 -55.57
C VAL A 34 2.82 26.28 -54.78
N ASP A 35 2.64 26.27 -53.46
CA ASP A 35 3.39 25.48 -52.50
C ASP A 35 2.45 24.59 -51.67
N THR A 36 3.00 23.71 -50.88
CA THR A 36 2.23 22.79 -50.04
C THR A 36 2.69 22.87 -48.58
N GLN A 37 1.76 23.13 -47.70
CA GLN A 37 1.99 23.16 -46.24
C GLN A 37 1.07 22.16 -45.51
N THR A 38 1.58 21.58 -44.47
CA THR A 38 0.82 20.64 -43.60
C THR A 38 0.44 21.35 -42.31
N PHE A 39 -0.80 21.22 -41.94
CA PHE A 39 -1.35 21.70 -40.66
C PHE A 39 -1.78 20.50 -39.87
N ASP A 40 -1.19 20.32 -38.68
CA ASP A 40 -1.38 19.16 -37.86
C ASP A 40 -2.44 19.35 -36.76
N ASN A 41 -2.88 18.22 -36.19
CA ASN A 41 -3.77 18.15 -35.04
C ASN A 41 -5.15 18.80 -35.25
N ILE A 42 -5.74 18.56 -36.45
CA ILE A 42 -7.08 19.04 -36.77
C ILE A 42 -8.10 17.97 -36.38
N PRO A 43 -9.02 18.26 -35.40
CA PRO A 43 -9.98 17.28 -34.93
C PRO A 43 -11.02 16.93 -36.02
N VAL A 44 -11.36 15.65 -36.10
CA VAL A 44 -12.38 15.15 -37.05
C VAL A 44 -13.74 15.17 -36.37
N GLU A 45 -14.65 15.99 -36.87
CA GLU A 45 -16.04 16.02 -36.43
C GLU A 45 -16.81 14.88 -37.09
N VAL A 46 -17.39 13.99 -36.26
CA VAL A 46 -18.24 12.89 -36.75
C VAL A 46 -19.68 13.37 -36.88
N LYS A 47 -20.28 13.20 -38.07
CA LYS A 47 -21.68 13.54 -38.32
C LYS A 47 -22.55 12.30 -38.53
N ASN A 48 -23.86 12.48 -38.34
CA ASN A 48 -24.88 11.45 -38.55
C ASN A 48 -24.67 10.15 -37.71
N GLU A 49 -24.12 10.27 -36.48
CA GLU A 49 -23.92 9.15 -35.54
C GLU A 49 -25.20 8.34 -35.31
N GLN A 50 -26.36 8.95 -35.55
CA GLN A 50 -27.66 8.27 -35.36
C GLN A 50 -27.80 7.03 -36.26
N VAL A 51 -27.08 6.95 -37.36
CA VAL A 51 -27.09 5.78 -38.27
C VAL A 51 -26.60 4.51 -37.55
N VAL A 52 -25.66 4.64 -36.63
CA VAL A 52 -25.11 3.57 -35.81
C VAL A 52 -25.96 3.37 -34.55
N LYS A 53 -26.27 4.47 -33.84
CA LYS A 53 -27.02 4.44 -32.56
C LYS A 53 -28.45 3.88 -32.74
N SER A 54 -29.16 4.18 -33.87
CA SER A 54 -30.50 3.66 -34.14
C SER A 54 -30.53 2.15 -34.36
N LYS A 55 -29.40 1.55 -34.72
CA LYS A 55 -29.25 0.08 -34.86
C LYS A 55 -28.86 -0.61 -33.56
N GLY A 56 -28.87 0.11 -32.42
CA GLY A 56 -28.46 -0.43 -31.14
C GLY A 56 -26.94 -0.66 -31.03
N LYS A 57 -26.13 0.01 -31.87
CA LYS A 57 -24.67 -0.15 -31.91
C LYS A 57 -23.95 1.11 -31.42
N MET A 58 -22.72 0.94 -31.02
CA MET A 58 -21.77 2.01 -30.72
C MET A 58 -20.58 1.94 -31.66
N TYR A 59 -19.92 3.05 -31.87
CA TYR A 59 -18.66 3.08 -32.61
C TYR A 59 -17.52 3.56 -31.71
N GLN A 60 -16.33 3.09 -32.01
CA GLN A 60 -15.08 3.55 -31.43
C GLN A 60 -14.13 3.96 -32.55
N ILE A 61 -13.53 5.12 -32.44
CA ILE A 61 -12.47 5.57 -33.35
C ILE A 61 -11.19 4.83 -33.00
N LEU A 62 -10.52 4.28 -33.99
CA LEU A 62 -9.29 3.53 -33.87
C LEU A 62 -8.11 4.27 -34.54
N ASP A 63 -6.90 3.76 -34.28
CA ASP A 63 -5.65 4.16 -34.92
C ASP A 63 -5.29 5.64 -34.78
N GLY A 64 -5.83 6.33 -33.76
CA GLY A 64 -5.55 7.75 -33.51
C GLY A 64 -6.07 8.68 -34.63
N THR A 65 -7.08 8.23 -35.41
CA THR A 65 -7.64 8.98 -36.54
C THR A 65 -8.64 10.05 -36.11
N GLU A 66 -8.84 10.28 -34.83
CA GLU A 66 -9.64 11.39 -34.30
C GLU A 66 -9.05 12.78 -34.60
N ASN A 67 -7.75 12.85 -34.83
CA ASN A 67 -7.05 14.04 -35.28
C ASN A 67 -6.29 13.73 -36.57
N VAL A 68 -6.35 14.64 -37.54
CA VAL A 68 -5.67 14.48 -38.81
C VAL A 68 -4.75 15.65 -39.09
N SER A 69 -3.76 15.40 -39.93
CA SER A 69 -2.99 16.43 -40.59
C SER A 69 -3.65 16.81 -41.91
N VAL A 70 -3.77 18.10 -42.18
CA VAL A 70 -4.32 18.58 -43.44
C VAL A 70 -3.19 19.13 -44.30
N LYS A 71 -3.00 18.50 -45.46
CA LYS A 71 -2.07 18.94 -46.50
C LYS A 71 -2.77 19.90 -47.42
N VAL A 72 -2.30 21.15 -47.43
CA VAL A 72 -2.90 22.24 -48.20
C VAL A 72 -1.96 22.69 -49.30
N THR A 73 -2.47 22.73 -50.50
CA THR A 73 -1.78 23.25 -51.67
C THR A 73 -2.47 24.56 -52.13
N ALA A 74 -1.75 25.66 -52.05
CA ALA A 74 -2.23 26.99 -52.41
C ALA A 74 -1.04 27.91 -52.76
N LYS A 75 -1.34 29.15 -53.17
CA LYS A 75 -0.32 30.20 -53.34
C LYS A 75 0.34 30.48 -51.98
N ARG A 76 1.65 30.75 -52.00
CA ARG A 76 2.45 30.95 -50.79
C ARG A 76 1.89 32.03 -49.87
N GLU A 77 1.46 33.14 -50.43
CA GLU A 77 0.85 34.25 -49.68
C GLU A 77 -0.41 33.81 -48.90
N ILE A 78 -1.16 32.86 -49.45
CA ILE A 78 -2.35 32.30 -48.79
C ILE A 78 -1.94 31.35 -47.68
N LEU A 79 -0.94 30.47 -47.91
CA LEU A 79 -0.47 29.52 -46.92
C LEU A 79 0.06 30.20 -45.66
N GLU A 80 0.75 31.35 -45.82
CA GLU A 80 1.27 32.14 -44.69
C GLU A 80 0.16 32.76 -43.80
N LYS A 81 -1.06 32.92 -44.35
CA LYS A 81 -2.22 33.49 -43.66
C LYS A 81 -3.15 32.45 -43.04
N LEU A 82 -2.94 31.17 -43.35
CA LEU A 82 -3.76 30.08 -42.84
C LEU A 82 -3.24 29.56 -41.49
N THR A 83 -4.17 29.15 -40.65
CA THR A 83 -3.93 28.52 -39.35
C THR A 83 -4.76 27.25 -39.24
N SER A 84 -4.43 26.35 -38.28
CA SER A 84 -5.19 25.12 -38.07
C SER A 84 -6.69 25.35 -37.81
N SER A 85 -7.07 26.52 -37.27
CA SER A 85 -8.47 26.91 -37.02
C SER A 85 -9.28 27.22 -38.28
N ASP A 86 -8.60 27.40 -39.41
CA ASP A 86 -9.24 27.66 -40.70
C ASP A 86 -9.73 26.39 -41.40
N PHE A 87 -9.37 25.23 -40.86
CA PHE A 87 -9.77 23.93 -41.38
C PHE A 87 -10.87 23.31 -40.54
N SER A 88 -11.73 22.55 -41.22
CA SER A 88 -12.73 21.70 -40.60
C SER A 88 -12.69 20.34 -41.29
N ALA A 89 -12.36 19.30 -40.53
CA ALA A 89 -12.37 17.91 -41.00
C ALA A 89 -13.66 17.24 -40.52
N VAL A 90 -14.41 16.64 -41.44
CA VAL A 90 -15.71 16.02 -41.15
C VAL A 90 -15.74 14.62 -41.72
N ALA A 91 -16.17 13.65 -40.91
CA ALA A 91 -16.46 12.29 -41.29
C ALA A 91 -17.96 12.01 -41.13
N ASP A 92 -18.64 11.61 -42.19
CA ASP A 92 -20.08 11.36 -42.17
C ASP A 92 -20.36 9.84 -42.09
N MET A 93 -21.01 9.40 -41.00
CA MET A 93 -21.36 7.99 -40.76
C MET A 93 -22.25 7.41 -41.88
N GLN A 94 -22.96 8.23 -42.68
CA GLN A 94 -23.76 7.77 -43.82
C GLN A 94 -22.88 7.29 -44.98
N GLU A 95 -21.64 7.82 -45.07
CA GLU A 95 -20.69 7.50 -46.14
C GLU A 95 -19.74 6.34 -45.74
N MET A 96 -20.02 5.67 -44.62
CA MET A 96 -19.20 4.58 -44.14
C MET A 96 -19.12 3.43 -45.16
N GLN A 97 -17.90 3.01 -45.43
CA GLN A 97 -17.62 1.88 -46.35
C GLN A 97 -17.68 0.54 -45.65
N ILE A 98 -17.68 -0.55 -46.40
CA ILE A 98 -17.82 -1.94 -45.91
C ILE A 98 -16.73 -2.28 -44.88
N ASN A 99 -15.55 -1.66 -44.95
CA ASN A 99 -14.42 -1.91 -44.05
C ASN A 99 -14.41 -0.99 -42.81
N SER A 100 -15.56 -0.39 -42.46
CA SER A 100 -15.65 0.58 -41.34
C SER A 100 -14.74 1.81 -41.50
N LEU A 101 -14.43 2.15 -42.72
CA LEU A 101 -13.70 3.36 -43.09
C LEU A 101 -14.69 4.47 -43.49
N ILE A 102 -14.49 5.67 -42.96
CA ILE A 102 -15.32 6.82 -43.25
C ILE A 102 -14.44 7.89 -43.90
N PRO A 103 -14.72 8.31 -45.15
CA PRO A 103 -13.94 9.35 -45.80
C PRO A 103 -13.96 10.66 -45.01
N ILE A 104 -12.79 11.26 -44.81
CA ILE A 104 -12.66 12.55 -44.14
C ILE A 104 -12.68 13.66 -45.18
N LYS A 105 -13.71 14.49 -45.09
CA LYS A 105 -13.85 15.66 -45.94
C LYS A 105 -13.28 16.89 -45.23
N VAL A 106 -12.31 17.52 -45.86
CA VAL A 106 -11.72 18.77 -45.36
C VAL A 106 -12.36 19.95 -46.07
N SER A 107 -12.75 20.93 -45.31
CA SER A 107 -13.19 22.25 -45.83
C SER A 107 -12.31 23.34 -45.24
N VAL A 108 -12.04 24.35 -46.11
CA VAL A 108 -11.27 25.52 -45.72
C VAL A 108 -12.23 26.70 -45.56
N LYS A 109 -12.22 27.34 -44.39
CA LYS A 109 -13.15 28.44 -44.05
C LYS A 109 -12.82 29.72 -44.79
N ARG A 110 -11.53 29.98 -45.04
CA ARG A 110 -11.04 31.16 -45.78
C ARG A 110 -10.28 30.69 -47.01
N TYR A 111 -10.41 31.43 -48.13
CA TYR A 111 -9.74 31.13 -49.41
C TYR A 111 -10.09 29.75 -49.99
N SER A 112 -11.32 29.25 -49.74
CA SER A 112 -11.75 27.92 -50.14
C SER A 112 -11.66 27.60 -51.63
N SER A 113 -11.80 28.63 -52.50
CA SER A 113 -11.68 28.48 -53.96
C SER A 113 -10.23 28.45 -54.45
N GLU A 114 -9.28 28.85 -53.60
CA GLU A 114 -7.87 29.00 -53.96
C GLU A 114 -6.98 27.93 -53.28
N CYS A 115 -7.56 27.14 -52.39
CA CYS A 115 -6.88 26.09 -51.62
C CYS A 115 -7.38 24.71 -52.02
N LYS A 116 -6.47 23.78 -52.25
CA LYS A 116 -6.78 22.35 -52.30
C LYS A 116 -6.28 21.73 -50.99
N ALA A 117 -7.21 21.20 -50.20
CA ALA A 117 -6.91 20.60 -48.87
C ALA A 117 -7.28 19.13 -48.88
N GLU A 118 -6.38 18.29 -48.35
CA GLU A 118 -6.56 16.85 -48.26
C GLU A 118 -6.15 16.39 -46.84
N ALA A 119 -6.96 15.51 -46.23
CA ALA A 119 -6.63 14.92 -44.93
C ALA A 119 -5.59 13.78 -45.03
N SER A 120 -4.74 13.67 -44.06
CA SER A 120 -3.82 12.55 -43.89
C SER A 120 -3.87 12.08 -42.41
N PRO A 121 -4.39 10.87 -42.11
CA PRO A 121 -5.05 9.93 -43.05
C PRO A 121 -6.34 10.49 -43.65
N ASN A 122 -6.72 9.98 -44.79
CA ASN A 122 -7.91 10.42 -45.53
C ASN A 122 -9.21 9.72 -45.14
N ASN A 123 -9.13 8.73 -44.25
CA ASN A 123 -10.26 8.03 -43.72
C ASN A 123 -10.19 7.98 -42.19
N LEU A 124 -11.33 8.13 -41.53
CA LEU A 124 -11.54 7.82 -40.15
C LEU A 124 -11.76 6.30 -40.03
N VAL A 125 -10.99 5.65 -39.18
CA VAL A 125 -11.13 4.20 -38.90
C VAL A 125 -12.02 4.04 -37.69
N VAL A 126 -13.12 3.33 -37.87
CA VAL A 126 -14.04 3.07 -36.76
C VAL A 126 -14.29 1.56 -36.59
N GLU A 127 -14.44 1.13 -35.35
CA GLU A 127 -14.94 -0.19 -35.00
C GLU A 127 -16.39 -0.05 -34.52
N ILE A 128 -17.28 -0.88 -35.06
CA ILE A 128 -18.70 -0.86 -34.69
C ILE A 128 -19.01 -2.11 -33.89
N ASN A 129 -19.39 -1.91 -32.64
CA ASN A 129 -19.71 -2.95 -31.70
C ASN A 129 -21.18 -2.89 -31.26
N ASP A 130 -21.73 -4.03 -30.89
CA ASP A 130 -23.03 -4.08 -30.23
C ASP A 130 -22.95 -3.41 -28.86
N VAL A 131 -24.07 -2.79 -28.48
CA VAL A 131 -24.17 -2.16 -27.15
C VAL A 131 -24.55 -3.23 -26.15
N LYS A 132 -23.74 -3.38 -25.12
CA LYS A 132 -23.98 -4.25 -24.00
C LYS A 132 -24.22 -3.47 -22.72
N GLN A 133 -25.04 -4.01 -21.86
CA GLN A 133 -25.32 -3.49 -20.55
C GLN A 133 -25.14 -4.61 -19.52
N LYS A 134 -24.37 -4.36 -18.47
CA LYS A 134 -24.09 -5.32 -17.41
C LYS A 134 -24.20 -4.65 -16.05
N VAL A 135 -24.72 -5.36 -15.06
CA VAL A 135 -24.87 -4.89 -13.69
C VAL A 135 -23.72 -5.46 -12.87
N PHE A 136 -23.04 -4.59 -12.14
CA PHE A 136 -21.94 -4.95 -11.25
C PHE A 136 -22.29 -4.59 -9.81
N PRO A 137 -22.03 -5.47 -8.84
CA PRO A 137 -22.04 -5.10 -7.44
C PRO A 137 -20.89 -4.13 -7.17
N LEU A 138 -21.09 -3.15 -6.30
CA LEU A 138 -20.04 -2.23 -5.87
C LEU A 138 -19.36 -2.77 -4.61
N THR A 139 -18.05 -2.88 -4.66
CA THR A 139 -17.20 -3.24 -3.52
C THR A 139 -16.43 -2.01 -3.06
N VAL A 140 -16.41 -1.77 -1.74
CA VAL A 140 -15.64 -0.64 -1.20
C VAL A 140 -14.18 -1.05 -1.00
N SER A 141 -13.28 -0.20 -1.43
CA SER A 141 -11.84 -0.30 -1.17
C SER A 141 -11.38 0.97 -0.47
N VAL A 142 -10.74 0.80 0.67
CA VAL A 142 -10.27 1.89 1.51
C VAL A 142 -8.81 2.19 1.22
N SER A 143 -8.45 3.46 1.23
CA SER A 143 -7.08 3.96 1.20
C SER A 143 -6.84 4.90 2.38
N GLY A 144 -5.57 5.02 2.78
CA GLY A 144 -5.19 5.84 3.93
C GLY A 144 -5.37 5.11 5.26
N THR A 145 -5.02 5.79 6.35
CA THR A 145 -5.14 5.30 7.73
C THR A 145 -6.06 6.22 8.52
N PRO A 146 -7.02 5.68 9.28
CA PRO A 146 -7.83 6.46 10.22
C PRO A 146 -6.96 7.21 11.24
N GLN A 147 -7.59 8.07 12.02
CA GLN A 147 -6.95 8.71 13.17
C GLN A 147 -6.51 7.63 14.18
N ASN A 148 -5.39 7.89 14.87
CA ASN A 148 -4.89 7.00 15.93
C ASN A 148 -5.99 6.74 16.98
N GLY A 149 -6.16 5.48 17.36
CA GLY A 149 -7.22 5.07 18.29
C GLY A 149 -8.58 4.85 17.62
N CYS A 150 -8.64 4.88 16.29
CA CYS A 150 -9.84 4.60 15.51
C CYS A 150 -9.59 3.52 14.46
N ILE A 151 -10.59 2.67 14.23
CA ILE A 151 -10.60 1.68 13.16
C ILE A 151 -11.90 1.78 12.36
N ILE A 152 -11.87 1.20 11.18
CA ILE A 152 -13.06 1.11 10.34
C ILE A 152 -13.91 -0.07 10.83
N GLY A 153 -15.17 0.22 11.13
CA GLY A 153 -16.19 -0.78 11.39
C GLY A 153 -16.91 -1.22 10.12
N ASN A 154 -18.24 -1.16 10.13
CA ASN A 154 -19.03 -1.50 8.94
C ASN A 154 -19.00 -0.38 7.90
N MET A 155 -19.06 -0.80 6.63
CA MET A 155 -19.20 0.11 5.50
C MET A 155 -20.37 -0.33 4.64
N THR A 156 -21.19 0.64 4.22
CA THR A 156 -22.27 0.40 3.27
C THR A 156 -22.13 1.35 2.09
N VAL A 157 -22.37 0.85 0.88
CA VAL A 157 -22.28 1.63 -0.35
C VAL A 157 -23.66 1.85 -0.96
N ASN A 158 -23.93 3.05 -1.38
CA ASN A 158 -25.19 3.41 -2.02
C ASN A 158 -24.93 4.16 -3.35
N PRO A 159 -25.40 3.61 -4.49
CA PRO A 159 -26.13 2.35 -4.66
C PRO A 159 -25.24 1.11 -4.45
N GLU A 160 -25.84 -0.02 -4.09
CA GLU A 160 -25.11 -1.31 -3.93
C GLU A 160 -24.65 -1.89 -5.27
N LYS A 161 -25.30 -1.50 -6.37
CA LYS A 161 -25.03 -2.01 -7.72
C LYS A 161 -25.02 -0.86 -8.71
N ILE A 162 -24.20 -1.00 -9.73
CA ILE A 162 -24.13 -0.07 -10.84
C ILE A 162 -24.39 -0.78 -12.15
N THR A 163 -25.10 -0.12 -13.05
CA THR A 163 -25.30 -0.59 -14.42
C THR A 163 -24.35 0.13 -15.35
N ILE A 164 -23.47 -0.61 -16.01
CA ILE A 164 -22.51 -0.10 -16.99
C ILE A 164 -22.98 -0.46 -18.38
N LYS A 165 -22.95 0.52 -19.28
CA LYS A 165 -23.33 0.39 -20.69
C LYS A 165 -22.18 0.90 -21.56
N GLY A 166 -21.84 0.14 -22.60
CA GLY A 166 -20.78 0.47 -23.54
C GLY A 166 -20.73 -0.50 -24.70
N SER A 167 -19.62 -0.52 -25.44
CA SER A 167 -19.36 -1.54 -26.44
C SER A 167 -19.22 -2.91 -25.78
N GLU A 168 -19.73 -3.95 -26.45
CA GLU A 168 -19.72 -5.30 -25.87
C GLU A 168 -18.34 -5.77 -25.42
N PRO A 169 -17.24 -5.66 -26.22
CA PRO A 169 -15.93 -6.09 -25.78
C PRO A 169 -15.44 -5.34 -24.54
N LEU A 170 -15.72 -4.03 -24.44
CA LEU A 170 -15.30 -3.22 -23.31
C LEU A 170 -16.08 -3.56 -22.03
N VAL A 171 -17.41 -3.77 -22.14
CA VAL A 171 -18.24 -4.16 -21.00
C VAL A 171 -17.93 -5.57 -20.53
N GLU A 172 -17.57 -6.48 -21.46
CA GLU A 172 -17.17 -7.85 -21.12
C GLU A 172 -15.81 -7.93 -20.46
N SER A 173 -14.90 -7.04 -20.80
CA SER A 173 -13.58 -6.96 -20.16
C SER A 173 -13.66 -6.59 -18.68
N ILE A 174 -14.76 -5.95 -18.24
CA ILE A 174 -14.93 -5.54 -16.84
C ILE A 174 -15.23 -6.77 -15.98
N GLU A 175 -14.35 -7.03 -15.01
CA GLU A 175 -14.51 -8.09 -14.02
C GLU A 175 -15.17 -7.56 -12.75
N LYS A 176 -14.73 -6.41 -12.23
CA LYS A 176 -15.24 -5.84 -10.97
C LYS A 176 -15.32 -4.33 -10.98
N ALA A 177 -16.31 -3.82 -10.21
CA ALA A 177 -16.50 -2.40 -9.94
C ALA A 177 -16.15 -2.10 -8.48
N VAL A 178 -15.16 -1.24 -8.27
CA VAL A 178 -14.63 -0.91 -6.95
C VAL A 178 -14.86 0.58 -6.67
N VAL A 179 -15.32 0.88 -5.47
CA VAL A 179 -15.49 2.25 -4.97
C VAL A 179 -14.34 2.55 -4.04
N LYS A 180 -13.45 3.43 -4.44
CA LYS A 180 -12.32 3.89 -3.61
C LYS A 180 -12.74 5.04 -2.74
N VAL A 181 -12.45 4.93 -1.45
CA VAL A 181 -12.63 5.99 -0.44
C VAL A 181 -11.35 6.21 0.33
N ASP A 182 -11.07 7.46 0.68
CA ASP A 182 -9.94 7.85 1.51
C ASP A 182 -10.43 8.14 2.93
N VAL A 183 -9.82 7.47 3.90
CA VAL A 183 -10.13 7.60 5.33
C VAL A 183 -8.99 8.22 6.13
N THR A 184 -8.01 8.81 5.46
CA THR A 184 -6.84 9.41 6.11
C THR A 184 -7.23 10.42 7.18
N GLY A 185 -6.81 10.16 8.43
CA GLY A 185 -7.06 11.02 9.59
C GLY A 185 -8.52 11.08 10.05
N ARG A 186 -9.40 10.19 9.54
CA ARG A 186 -10.82 10.19 9.92
C ARG A 186 -11.03 9.58 11.29
N ALA A 187 -11.80 10.29 12.13
CA ALA A 187 -12.21 9.84 13.46
C ALA A 187 -13.71 9.57 13.54
N ASP A 188 -14.51 10.31 12.78
CA ASP A 188 -15.97 10.29 12.91
C ASP A 188 -16.64 9.43 11.84
N SER A 189 -17.68 8.73 12.25
CA SER A 189 -18.60 8.02 11.35
C SER A 189 -19.34 9.01 10.43
N GLY A 190 -19.73 8.55 9.25
CA GLY A 190 -20.53 9.35 8.34
C GLY A 190 -20.34 8.99 6.88
N THR A 191 -20.99 9.74 6.01
CA THR A 191 -21.00 9.49 4.57
C THR A 191 -19.85 10.20 3.87
N VAL A 192 -19.18 9.51 2.98
CA VAL A 192 -18.15 10.03 2.08
C VAL A 192 -18.50 9.72 0.64
N GLN A 193 -18.05 10.57 -0.27
CA GLN A 193 -18.19 10.31 -1.70
C GLN A 193 -17.11 9.34 -2.16
N GLY A 194 -17.52 8.25 -2.82
CA GLY A 194 -16.63 7.25 -3.35
C GLY A 194 -16.32 7.47 -4.83
N ASN A 195 -15.11 7.12 -5.23
CA ASN A 195 -14.64 7.16 -6.61
C ASN A 195 -14.75 5.79 -7.26
N LEU A 196 -15.55 5.67 -8.33
CA LEU A 196 -15.70 4.43 -9.08
C LEU A 196 -14.43 4.13 -9.87
N VAL A 197 -13.92 2.92 -9.74
CA VAL A 197 -12.85 2.37 -10.56
C VAL A 197 -13.26 1.00 -11.06
N LEU A 198 -13.18 0.79 -12.37
CA LEU A 198 -13.48 -0.49 -13.00
C LEU A 198 -12.18 -1.23 -13.30
N TYR A 199 -12.17 -2.53 -13.04
CA TYR A 199 -11.01 -3.38 -13.28
C TYR A 199 -11.35 -4.54 -14.20
N ASP A 200 -10.39 -4.90 -15.04
CA ASP A 200 -10.42 -6.11 -15.85
C ASP A 200 -10.01 -7.36 -15.02
N SER A 201 -10.02 -8.53 -15.68
CA SER A 201 -9.62 -9.81 -15.06
C SER A 201 -8.13 -9.88 -14.70
N GLN A 202 -7.29 -8.99 -15.25
CA GLN A 202 -5.86 -8.90 -14.96
C GLN A 202 -5.56 -7.86 -13.87
N GLY A 203 -6.57 -7.12 -13.40
CA GLY A 203 -6.43 -6.07 -12.40
C GLY A 203 -6.04 -4.71 -12.95
N ASN A 204 -6.05 -4.51 -14.27
CA ASN A 204 -5.81 -3.21 -14.88
C ASN A 204 -7.08 -2.34 -14.81
N ILE A 205 -6.87 -1.02 -14.77
CA ILE A 205 -7.97 -0.06 -14.77
C ILE A 205 -8.56 0.06 -16.18
N VAL A 206 -9.86 -0.15 -16.29
CA VAL A 206 -10.61 0.04 -17.55
C VAL A 206 -10.93 1.51 -17.75
N ASP A 207 -10.69 2.02 -18.96
CA ASP A 207 -11.03 3.40 -19.35
C ASP A 207 -12.55 3.61 -19.33
N GLN A 208 -12.99 4.49 -18.46
CA GLN A 208 -14.42 4.80 -18.28
C GLN A 208 -14.94 5.87 -19.25
N SER A 209 -14.08 6.55 -19.99
CA SER A 209 -14.47 7.66 -20.91
C SER A 209 -15.43 7.20 -22.01
N LYS A 210 -15.37 5.93 -22.38
CA LYS A 210 -16.20 5.29 -23.41
C LYS A 210 -17.38 4.49 -22.86
N LEU A 211 -17.60 4.57 -21.54
CA LEU A 211 -18.66 3.89 -20.83
C LEU A 211 -19.69 4.90 -20.32
N SER A 212 -20.93 4.48 -20.20
CA SER A 212 -21.97 5.20 -19.49
C SER A 212 -22.51 4.37 -18.35
N ASN A 213 -23.00 5.01 -17.31
CA ASN A 213 -23.56 4.34 -16.14
C ASN A 213 -24.87 5.01 -15.72
N ASN A 214 -25.56 4.37 -14.78
CA ASN A 214 -26.85 4.84 -14.24
C ASN A 214 -26.71 5.66 -12.96
N LEU A 215 -25.51 6.13 -12.61
CA LEU A 215 -25.32 6.95 -11.42
C LEU A 215 -25.99 8.31 -11.58
N ASN A 216 -26.58 8.79 -10.48
CA ASN A 216 -27.05 10.16 -10.41
C ASN A 216 -25.83 11.10 -10.37
N THR A 217 -25.73 12.01 -11.33
CA THR A 217 -24.62 12.96 -11.45
C THR A 217 -24.48 13.92 -10.27
N GLU A 218 -25.58 14.19 -9.53
CA GLU A 218 -25.56 15.11 -8.39
C GLU A 218 -25.12 14.42 -7.09
N LYS A 219 -25.52 13.15 -6.89
CA LYS A 219 -25.23 12.41 -5.65
C LYS A 219 -23.99 11.53 -5.73
N GLY A 220 -23.64 11.04 -6.91
CA GLY A 220 -22.54 10.10 -7.10
C GLY A 220 -22.73 8.78 -6.34
N ILE A 221 -21.63 8.17 -5.94
CA ILE A 221 -21.62 6.99 -5.06
C ILE A 221 -21.32 7.47 -3.65
N GLN A 222 -22.21 7.14 -2.72
CA GLN A 222 -22.03 7.46 -1.31
C GLN A 222 -21.65 6.20 -0.54
N VAL A 223 -20.65 6.31 0.31
CA VAL A 223 -20.21 5.25 1.22
C VAL A 223 -20.42 5.75 2.63
N GLU A 224 -21.27 5.08 3.38
CA GLU A 224 -21.42 5.28 4.80
C GLU A 224 -20.37 4.45 5.52
N ILE A 225 -19.54 5.10 6.33
CA ILE A 225 -18.45 4.48 7.06
C ILE A 225 -18.74 4.63 8.54
N GLN A 226 -18.77 3.51 9.24
CA GLN A 226 -18.78 3.49 10.69
C GLN A 226 -17.36 3.50 11.21
N MET A 227 -17.01 4.49 12.02
CA MET A 227 -15.74 4.52 12.74
C MET A 227 -15.94 3.99 14.15
N LEU A 228 -15.04 3.14 14.60
CA LEU A 228 -15.00 2.58 15.95
C LEU A 228 -13.74 3.07 16.64
N ASN A 229 -13.85 3.36 17.92
CA ASN A 229 -12.70 3.65 18.78
C ASN A 229 -12.06 2.36 19.24
N THR A 230 -10.78 2.42 19.60
CA THR A 230 -10.06 1.31 20.20
C THR A 230 -9.67 1.61 21.64
N LYS A 231 -9.60 0.59 22.48
CA LYS A 231 -9.20 0.68 23.89
C LYS A 231 -8.41 -0.55 24.28
N ASP A 232 -7.31 -0.36 24.99
CA ASP A 232 -6.57 -1.43 25.62
C ASP A 232 -7.26 -1.75 26.96
N VAL A 233 -7.68 -3.00 27.13
CA VAL A 233 -8.43 -3.47 28.29
C VAL A 233 -7.63 -4.56 28.99
N PRO A 234 -7.34 -4.43 30.30
CA PRO A 234 -6.67 -5.44 31.06
C PRO A 234 -7.55 -6.66 31.27
N ILE A 235 -6.91 -7.81 31.39
CA ILE A 235 -7.54 -9.07 31.70
C ILE A 235 -7.36 -9.34 33.19
N THR A 236 -8.46 -9.71 33.86
CA THR A 236 -8.45 -10.10 35.28
C THR A 236 -8.96 -11.50 35.42
N TYR A 237 -8.46 -12.18 36.44
CA TYR A 237 -8.88 -13.51 36.82
C TYR A 237 -9.05 -13.53 38.34
N GLN A 238 -10.19 -14.00 38.81
CA GLN A 238 -10.45 -14.09 40.26
C GLN A 238 -9.66 -15.26 40.88
N GLN A 239 -9.08 -15.03 42.06
CA GLN A 239 -8.34 -16.06 42.76
C GLN A 239 -9.28 -17.24 43.10
N PRO A 240 -8.91 -18.49 42.77
CA PRO A 240 -9.76 -19.64 43.03
C PRO A 240 -9.79 -19.97 44.52
N GLU A 241 -10.99 -20.27 45.05
CA GLU A 241 -11.20 -20.62 46.44
C GLU A 241 -11.18 -22.14 46.67
N ASN A 242 -11.57 -22.94 45.68
CA ASN A 242 -11.66 -24.39 45.77
C ASN A 242 -10.34 -25.04 45.39
N LEU A 243 -9.43 -25.09 46.34
CA LEU A 243 -8.12 -25.74 46.22
C LEU A 243 -8.07 -27.06 46.97
N LYS A 244 -7.14 -27.92 46.57
CA LYS A 244 -6.83 -29.16 47.31
C LYS A 244 -6.37 -28.84 48.73
N GLU A 245 -6.74 -29.70 49.70
CA GLU A 245 -6.33 -29.55 51.09
C GLU A 245 -4.80 -29.40 51.21
N ASN A 246 -4.34 -28.44 52.02
CA ASN A 246 -2.93 -28.05 52.22
C ASN A 246 -2.25 -27.47 50.96
N TYR A 247 -3.01 -26.93 50.00
CA TYR A 247 -2.50 -26.19 48.84
C TYR A 247 -3.09 -24.78 48.80
N ILE A 248 -2.31 -23.86 48.33
CA ILE A 248 -2.69 -22.43 48.17
C ILE A 248 -2.43 -21.97 46.77
N CYS A 249 -3.19 -20.96 46.32
CA CYS A 249 -2.89 -20.22 45.13
C CYS A 249 -2.02 -19.01 45.50
N THR A 250 -0.77 -19.00 45.05
CA THR A 250 0.19 -17.93 45.34
C THR A 250 0.11 -16.78 44.36
N GLY A 251 -0.62 -16.95 43.25
CA GLY A 251 -0.86 -15.92 42.26
C GLY A 251 -1.29 -16.49 40.90
N TRP A 252 -1.46 -15.60 39.95
CA TRP A 252 -1.75 -15.98 38.59
C TRP A 252 -1.11 -14.98 37.60
N THR A 253 -0.86 -15.44 36.40
CA THR A 253 -0.42 -14.60 35.28
C THR A 253 -1.26 -14.88 34.05
N CYS A 254 -1.36 -13.92 33.14
CA CYS A 254 -1.94 -14.14 31.81
C CYS A 254 -1.12 -13.50 30.72
N GLU A 255 -1.10 -14.11 29.55
CA GLU A 255 -0.43 -13.63 28.36
C GLU A 255 -1.38 -13.69 27.16
N PRO A 256 -1.63 -12.53 26.50
CA PRO A 256 -1.24 -11.18 26.90
C PRO A 256 -2.01 -10.67 28.14
N GLN A 257 -1.45 -9.70 28.87
CA GLN A 257 -2.10 -9.09 30.05
C GLN A 257 -3.19 -8.09 29.67
N THR A 258 -3.09 -7.52 28.46
CA THR A 258 -4.04 -6.55 27.93
C THR A 258 -4.39 -6.91 26.49
N ILE A 259 -5.61 -6.67 26.11
CA ILE A 259 -6.06 -6.84 24.72
C ILE A 259 -6.66 -5.54 24.21
N GLN A 260 -6.50 -5.32 22.89
CA GLN A 260 -7.09 -4.18 22.23
C GLN A 260 -8.47 -4.53 21.70
N VAL A 261 -9.47 -3.81 22.17
CA VAL A 261 -10.86 -3.97 21.75
C VAL A 261 -11.36 -2.74 20.98
N SER A 262 -12.40 -2.93 20.20
CA SER A 262 -13.04 -1.87 19.40
C SER A 262 -14.53 -1.82 19.69
N GLY A 263 -15.09 -0.60 19.64
CA GLY A 263 -16.51 -0.36 19.84
C GLY A 263 -16.85 1.11 19.66
N THR A 264 -18.12 1.47 19.91
CA THR A 264 -18.46 2.89 20.01
C THR A 264 -17.86 3.44 21.31
N LYS A 265 -17.66 4.74 21.38
CA LYS A 265 -17.09 5.38 22.55
C LYS A 265 -17.90 5.07 23.82
N GLU A 266 -19.23 5.11 23.71
CA GLU A 266 -20.15 4.83 24.80
C GLU A 266 -20.01 3.39 25.33
N MET A 267 -19.81 2.41 24.44
CA MET A 267 -19.57 1.01 24.82
C MET A 267 -18.21 0.83 25.48
N LEU A 268 -17.16 1.44 24.92
CA LEU A 268 -15.81 1.35 25.48
C LEU A 268 -15.69 2.05 26.84
N ASP A 269 -16.49 3.05 27.10
CA ASP A 269 -16.53 3.71 28.42
C ASP A 269 -17.13 2.82 29.50
N THR A 270 -17.90 1.76 29.15
CA THR A 270 -18.51 0.83 30.09
C THR A 270 -17.58 -0.35 30.46
N ILE A 271 -16.54 -0.62 29.67
CA ILE A 271 -15.63 -1.72 29.94
C ILE A 271 -14.33 -1.20 30.57
N SER A 272 -14.03 -1.64 31.78
CA SER A 272 -12.77 -1.33 32.49
C SER A 272 -11.76 -2.49 32.44
N GLU A 273 -12.26 -3.72 32.43
CA GLU A 273 -11.48 -4.96 32.47
C GLU A 273 -12.29 -6.10 31.85
N ILE A 274 -11.63 -7.18 31.49
CA ILE A 274 -12.26 -8.43 31.08
C ILE A 274 -12.00 -9.46 32.18
N GLU A 275 -13.03 -9.79 32.90
CA GLU A 275 -12.95 -10.74 34.01
C GLU A 275 -13.18 -12.15 33.48
N ILE A 276 -12.18 -13.04 33.73
CA ILE A 276 -12.27 -14.45 33.43
C ILE A 276 -12.74 -15.17 34.71
N PRO A 277 -13.87 -15.89 34.67
CA PRO A 277 -14.39 -16.55 35.84
C PRO A 277 -13.51 -17.73 36.25
N THR A 278 -13.44 -18.00 37.57
CA THR A 278 -12.65 -19.10 38.15
C THR A 278 -13.05 -20.48 37.65
N SER A 279 -14.31 -20.65 37.22
CA SER A 279 -14.83 -21.90 36.65
C SER A 279 -14.15 -22.31 35.33
N GLU A 280 -13.47 -21.37 34.64
CA GLU A 280 -12.75 -21.70 33.42
C GLU A 280 -11.52 -22.58 33.67
N ILE A 281 -10.91 -22.49 34.85
CA ILE A 281 -9.71 -23.22 35.18
C ILE A 281 -9.99 -24.06 36.42
N ASP A 282 -10.13 -25.38 36.25
CA ASP A 282 -10.30 -26.32 37.36
C ASP A 282 -8.97 -26.55 38.06
N VAL A 283 -8.89 -26.11 39.29
CA VAL A 283 -7.71 -26.23 40.16
C VAL A 283 -7.98 -27.11 41.42
N SER A 284 -9.15 -27.74 41.51
CA SER A 284 -9.63 -28.47 42.71
C SER A 284 -8.69 -29.61 43.16
N ASP A 285 -8.04 -30.29 42.23
CA ASP A 285 -7.08 -31.36 42.46
C ASP A 285 -5.63 -30.98 42.17
N ALA A 286 -5.40 -29.71 41.83
CA ALA A 286 -4.09 -29.24 41.42
C ALA A 286 -3.06 -29.27 42.56
N THR A 287 -1.84 -29.73 42.27
CA THR A 287 -0.70 -29.81 43.19
C THR A 287 0.53 -29.03 42.67
N LYS A 288 0.39 -28.39 41.52
CA LYS A 288 1.40 -27.59 40.86
C LYS A 288 0.72 -26.57 39.98
N LYS A 289 1.47 -25.69 39.33
CA LYS A 289 0.93 -24.71 38.39
C LYS A 289 -0.01 -25.33 37.34
N VAL A 290 -1.09 -24.65 37.04
CA VAL A 290 -2.06 -25.04 36.00
C VAL A 290 -2.06 -23.98 34.90
N GLU A 291 -1.86 -24.40 33.68
CA GLU A 291 -1.88 -23.56 32.51
C GLU A 291 -3.08 -23.91 31.64
N LYS A 292 -3.82 -22.90 31.23
CA LYS A 292 -4.97 -23.08 30.32
C LYS A 292 -5.08 -21.95 29.33
N THR A 293 -5.28 -22.32 28.06
CA THR A 293 -5.66 -21.38 27.02
C THR A 293 -7.16 -21.15 27.05
N VAL A 294 -7.58 -19.89 27.14
CA VAL A 294 -8.98 -19.46 27.23
C VAL A 294 -9.32 -18.58 26.03
N ASP A 295 -10.46 -18.84 25.38
CA ASP A 295 -11.03 -17.96 24.36
C ASP A 295 -11.78 -16.81 25.05
N ILE A 296 -11.30 -15.59 24.85
CA ILE A 296 -11.82 -14.39 25.50
C ILE A 296 -13.03 -13.78 24.79
N THR A 297 -13.34 -14.22 23.59
CA THR A 297 -14.44 -13.62 22.79
C THR A 297 -15.80 -13.74 23.48
N GLN A 298 -16.00 -14.81 24.26
CA GLN A 298 -17.22 -15.06 25.02
C GLN A 298 -17.42 -14.12 26.23
N TYR A 299 -16.33 -13.45 26.67
CA TYR A 299 -16.36 -12.51 27.81
C TYR A 299 -16.44 -11.07 27.38
N LEU A 300 -16.43 -10.80 26.06
CA LEU A 300 -16.61 -9.46 25.56
C LEU A 300 -18.08 -9.04 25.62
N PRO A 301 -18.37 -7.83 26.09
CA PRO A 301 -19.74 -7.28 26.06
C PRO A 301 -20.28 -7.18 24.62
N GLU A 302 -21.60 -7.24 24.48
CA GLU A 302 -22.26 -7.09 23.18
C GLU A 302 -21.85 -5.78 22.50
N GLY A 303 -21.47 -5.86 21.22
CA GLY A 303 -21.05 -4.72 20.41
C GLY A 303 -19.57 -4.36 20.54
N ILE A 304 -18.83 -4.96 21.45
CA ILE A 304 -17.36 -4.84 21.55
C ILE A 304 -16.70 -6.03 20.82
N LYS A 305 -15.66 -5.76 20.05
CA LYS A 305 -14.93 -6.77 19.28
C LYS A 305 -13.43 -6.62 19.49
N LEU A 306 -12.68 -7.69 19.30
CA LEU A 306 -11.23 -7.60 19.19
C LEU A 306 -10.82 -6.79 17.97
N VAL A 307 -9.76 -6.01 18.08
CA VAL A 307 -9.17 -5.28 16.95
C VAL A 307 -8.46 -6.27 16.02
N ASP A 308 -7.76 -7.25 16.59
CA ASP A 308 -7.17 -8.38 15.86
C ASP A 308 -7.89 -9.68 16.29
N GLU A 309 -8.62 -10.27 15.37
CA GLU A 309 -9.35 -11.52 15.60
C GLU A 309 -8.43 -12.71 15.86
N ASN A 310 -7.15 -12.64 15.56
CA ASN A 310 -6.16 -13.68 15.85
C ASN A 310 -5.71 -13.66 17.31
N THR A 311 -5.99 -12.61 18.06
CA THR A 311 -5.67 -12.49 19.49
C THR A 311 -6.82 -12.91 20.41
N ASN A 312 -7.66 -13.81 19.93
CA ASN A 312 -8.86 -14.26 20.65
C ASN A 312 -8.55 -15.23 21.82
N THR A 313 -7.34 -15.70 21.94
CA THR A 313 -6.94 -16.64 23.00
C THR A 313 -5.86 -16.05 23.89
N ILE A 314 -5.98 -16.34 25.19
CA ILE A 314 -5.00 -15.98 26.20
C ILE A 314 -4.54 -17.23 26.94
N LEU A 315 -3.29 -17.24 27.37
CA LEU A 315 -2.76 -18.27 28.28
C LEU A 315 -2.85 -17.76 29.71
N ILE A 316 -3.60 -18.44 30.56
CA ILE A 316 -3.65 -18.18 32.01
C ILE A 316 -2.86 -19.25 32.72
N THR A 317 -1.95 -18.83 33.60
CA THR A 317 -1.17 -19.69 34.48
C THR A 317 -1.55 -19.38 35.91
N VAL A 318 -2.09 -20.37 36.61
CA VAL A 318 -2.42 -20.29 38.05
C VAL A 318 -1.35 -21.01 38.83
N MET A 319 -0.71 -20.31 39.74
CA MET A 319 0.37 -20.84 40.61
C MET A 319 -0.24 -21.52 41.82
N ILE A 320 -0.11 -22.84 41.89
CA ILE A 320 -0.60 -23.68 43.01
C ILE A 320 0.61 -24.28 43.70
N GLU A 321 0.71 -24.04 44.98
CA GLU A 321 1.82 -24.51 45.82
C GLU A 321 1.29 -25.16 47.10
N LYS A 322 2.11 -26.07 47.66
CA LYS A 322 1.80 -26.64 48.99
C LYS A 322 1.97 -25.56 50.04
N GLU A 323 1.06 -25.45 50.97
CA GLU A 323 1.16 -24.51 52.08
C GLU A 323 2.48 -24.72 52.85
N GLY A 324 3.20 -23.63 53.11
CA GLY A 324 4.56 -23.66 53.67
C GLY A 324 5.66 -24.00 52.67
N SER A 325 5.38 -23.95 51.38
CA SER A 325 6.40 -24.01 50.32
C SER A 325 6.14 -22.98 49.26
N ARG A 326 7.22 -22.56 48.55
CA ARG A 326 7.14 -21.65 47.39
C ARG A 326 8.09 -22.09 46.28
N ILE A 327 7.60 -22.14 45.06
CA ILE A 327 8.41 -22.41 43.88
C ILE A 327 8.65 -21.10 43.16
N ILE A 328 9.92 -20.80 42.86
CA ILE A 328 10.33 -19.63 42.09
C ILE A 328 11.04 -20.14 40.86
N GLU A 329 10.53 -19.77 39.68
CA GLU A 329 11.20 -19.96 38.39
C GLU A 329 12.20 -18.80 38.22
N PHE A 330 13.50 -19.12 38.26
CA PHE A 330 14.56 -18.12 38.21
C PHE A 330 15.28 -18.19 36.86
N PRO A 331 15.40 -17.05 36.09
CA PRO A 331 16.06 -17.05 34.82
C PRO A 331 17.56 -17.29 34.96
N VAL A 332 18.13 -18.17 34.16
CA VAL A 332 19.56 -18.50 34.24
C VAL A 332 20.46 -17.32 33.97
N GLU A 333 20.02 -16.37 33.15
CA GLU A 333 20.73 -15.12 32.87
C GLU A 333 20.88 -14.21 34.11
N GLY A 334 20.01 -14.34 35.08
CA GLY A 334 20.03 -13.62 36.35
C GLY A 334 21.02 -14.18 37.38
N ILE A 335 21.64 -15.33 37.11
CA ILE A 335 22.57 -15.99 38.04
C ILE A 335 23.89 -15.21 38.08
N GLN A 336 24.32 -14.82 39.30
CA GLN A 336 25.61 -14.15 39.48
C GLN A 336 26.74 -15.17 39.32
N VAL A 337 27.71 -14.84 38.47
CA VAL A 337 28.85 -15.71 38.17
C VAL A 337 30.06 -15.24 38.92
N ASN A 338 30.54 -16.08 39.85
CA ASN A 338 31.70 -15.82 40.66
C ASN A 338 32.95 -16.55 40.12
N ASN A 339 34.12 -15.96 40.26
CA ASN A 339 35.43 -16.56 39.94
C ASN A 339 35.63 -17.04 38.50
N LEU A 340 34.87 -16.49 37.54
CA LEU A 340 35.13 -16.69 36.09
C LEU A 340 36.46 -16.06 35.75
N LYS A 341 37.38 -16.81 35.14
CA LYS A 341 38.67 -16.30 34.67
C LYS A 341 38.49 -15.47 33.42
N ASP A 342 39.21 -14.35 33.30
CA ASP A 342 39.10 -13.36 32.21
C ASP A 342 39.26 -13.96 30.81
N LYS A 343 40.01 -15.06 30.69
CA LYS A 343 40.27 -15.73 29.42
C LYS A 343 39.12 -16.61 28.93
N TYR A 344 38.09 -16.84 29.76
CA TYR A 344 36.97 -17.69 29.39
C TYR A 344 35.70 -16.90 29.18
N GLU A 345 34.87 -17.40 28.27
CA GLU A 345 33.50 -17.01 28.05
C GLU A 345 32.57 -18.12 28.55
N LEU A 346 31.51 -17.74 29.25
CA LEU A 346 30.52 -18.63 29.81
C LEU A 346 29.26 -18.68 28.94
N THR A 347 28.77 -19.87 28.66
CA THR A 347 27.46 -20.15 28.10
C THR A 347 26.69 -21.08 28.97
N PHE A 348 25.44 -20.77 29.29
CA PHE A 348 24.53 -21.67 29.96
C PHE A 348 23.98 -22.67 28.96
N GLU A 349 24.06 -23.98 29.28
CA GLU A 349 23.51 -25.09 28.46
C GLU A 349 22.26 -25.70 29.09
N SER A 350 21.72 -25.08 30.13
CA SER A 350 20.48 -25.44 30.80
C SER A 350 19.29 -24.75 30.17
N ASP A 351 18.08 -25.16 30.59
CA ASP A 351 16.84 -24.47 30.22
C ASP A 351 16.91 -22.97 30.60
N GLU A 352 16.08 -22.16 30.00
CA GLU A 352 16.07 -20.70 30.21
C GLU A 352 15.79 -20.30 31.66
N VAL A 353 15.11 -21.19 32.43
CA VAL A 353 14.77 -20.99 33.84
C VAL A 353 15.12 -22.23 34.66
N ILE A 354 15.45 -22.01 35.93
CA ILE A 354 15.58 -23.10 36.96
C ILE A 354 14.49 -22.97 37.98
N GLU A 355 13.87 -24.10 38.35
CA GLU A 355 12.89 -24.16 39.45
C GLU A 355 13.60 -24.27 40.79
N LEU A 356 13.34 -23.30 41.69
CA LEU A 356 13.87 -23.24 43.03
C LEU A 356 12.72 -23.39 44.02
N LYS A 357 12.69 -24.48 44.81
CA LYS A 357 11.63 -24.76 45.79
C LYS A 357 12.12 -24.47 47.20
N PHE A 358 11.45 -23.54 47.84
CA PHE A 358 11.71 -23.10 49.20
C PHE A 358 10.65 -23.64 50.15
N ILE A 359 11.04 -23.90 51.41
CA ILE A 359 10.18 -24.35 52.51
C ILE A 359 10.38 -23.38 53.68
N GLY A 360 9.27 -22.96 54.32
CA GLY A 360 9.31 -22.02 55.43
C GLY A 360 7.92 -21.58 55.86
N GLU A 361 7.86 -20.59 56.73
CA GLU A 361 6.59 -19.98 57.13
C GLU A 361 6.02 -19.16 55.93
N GLN A 362 4.73 -19.29 55.63
CA GLN A 362 4.09 -18.71 54.48
C GLN A 362 4.31 -17.19 54.37
N THR A 363 4.19 -16.48 55.47
CA THR A 363 4.41 -15.03 55.54
C THR A 363 5.82 -14.60 55.13
N THR A 364 6.83 -15.43 55.44
CA THR A 364 8.22 -15.20 55.06
C THR A 364 8.46 -15.57 53.58
N LEU A 365 7.84 -16.66 53.14
CA LEU A 365 7.91 -17.12 51.75
C LEU A 365 7.26 -16.09 50.80
N ASP A 366 6.13 -15.49 51.19
CA ASP A 366 5.43 -14.47 50.37
C ASP A 366 6.28 -13.20 50.16
N GLN A 367 7.18 -12.89 51.07
CA GLN A 367 8.09 -11.74 50.99
C GLN A 367 9.48 -12.11 50.46
N LEU A 368 9.71 -13.39 50.11
CA LEU A 368 11.03 -13.84 49.67
C LEU A 368 11.39 -13.22 48.29
N ASP A 369 12.47 -12.45 48.24
CA ASP A 369 13.10 -11.91 47.04
C ASP A 369 14.52 -12.49 46.90
N ILE A 370 14.74 -13.22 45.81
CA ILE A 370 16.01 -13.89 45.50
C ILE A 370 16.72 -13.26 44.28
N THR A 371 16.27 -12.10 43.78
CA THR A 371 16.77 -11.49 42.55
C THR A 371 18.31 -11.34 42.53
N ASN A 372 18.94 -11.08 43.66
CA ASN A 372 20.41 -10.93 43.79
C ASN A 372 21.04 -12.01 44.67
N ALA A 373 20.29 -13.04 45.05
CA ALA A 373 20.72 -14.05 46.00
C ALA A 373 21.23 -15.34 45.36
N VAL A 374 21.09 -15.47 44.02
CA VAL A 374 21.41 -16.70 43.26
C VAL A 374 22.77 -16.56 42.60
N SER A 375 23.68 -17.49 42.88
CA SER A 375 25.06 -17.43 42.33
C SER A 375 25.62 -18.81 42.03
N ILE A 376 26.61 -18.85 41.14
CA ILE A 376 27.49 -20.01 40.90
C ILE A 376 28.93 -19.62 41.07
N ASP A 377 29.74 -20.57 41.52
CA ASP A 377 31.21 -20.42 41.69
C ASP A 377 31.95 -21.28 40.68
N LEU A 378 32.76 -20.66 39.83
CA LEU A 378 33.55 -21.29 38.78
C LEU A 378 35.03 -21.47 39.19
N GLN A 379 35.39 -21.35 40.48
CA GLN A 379 36.78 -21.47 40.95
C GLN A 379 37.42 -22.78 40.55
N ASP A 380 36.67 -23.87 40.56
CA ASP A 380 37.13 -25.23 40.22
C ASP A 380 37.11 -25.53 38.72
N CYS A 381 36.54 -24.66 37.88
CA CYS A 381 36.52 -24.79 36.44
C CYS A 381 37.83 -24.27 35.83
N LYS A 382 38.81 -25.13 35.60
CA LYS A 382 40.21 -24.74 35.25
C LYS A 382 40.49 -24.75 33.77
N SER A 383 39.64 -25.36 32.94
CA SER A 383 39.82 -25.53 31.50
C SER A 383 38.54 -25.24 30.74
N THR A 384 38.62 -25.17 29.43
CA THR A 384 37.45 -25.19 28.57
C THR A 384 36.73 -26.52 28.65
N GLY A 385 35.40 -26.54 28.50
CA GLY A 385 34.59 -27.74 28.54
C GLY A 385 33.22 -27.49 29.22
N GLU A 386 32.49 -28.56 29.35
CA GLU A 386 31.16 -28.57 30.01
C GLU A 386 31.32 -28.93 31.49
N TYR A 387 30.63 -28.21 32.33
CA TYR A 387 30.66 -28.39 33.77
C TYR A 387 29.25 -28.40 34.33
N GLU A 388 29.01 -29.22 35.35
CA GLU A 388 27.79 -29.19 36.17
C GLU A 388 28.16 -28.51 37.48
N VAL A 389 27.62 -27.31 37.70
CA VAL A 389 27.98 -26.45 38.84
C VAL A 389 26.81 -26.33 39.81
N PRO A 390 27.00 -26.48 41.13
CA PRO A 390 25.95 -26.26 42.09
C PRO A 390 25.61 -24.76 42.17
N VAL A 391 24.29 -24.47 42.24
CA VAL A 391 23.78 -23.13 42.45
C VAL A 391 23.72 -22.83 43.93
N SER A 392 24.36 -21.77 44.39
CA SER A 392 24.30 -21.25 45.75
C SER A 392 23.24 -20.17 45.85
N ILE A 393 22.41 -20.22 46.90
CA ILE A 393 21.32 -19.29 47.13
C ILE A 393 21.38 -18.78 48.55
N GLU A 394 21.44 -17.47 48.75
CA GLU A 394 21.33 -16.85 50.06
C GLU A 394 19.87 -16.64 50.42
N VAL A 395 19.39 -17.29 51.48
CA VAL A 395 18.01 -17.22 51.93
C VAL A 395 17.92 -16.62 53.34
N PRO A 396 16.82 -15.94 53.71
CA PRO A 396 16.61 -15.40 55.04
C PRO A 396 16.40 -16.53 56.09
N ASP A 397 16.59 -16.18 57.36
CA ASP A 397 16.36 -17.09 58.47
C ASP A 397 14.91 -17.63 58.44
N GLY A 398 14.76 -18.95 58.60
CA GLY A 398 13.48 -19.63 58.59
C GLY A 398 12.99 -20.07 57.21
N VAL A 399 13.78 -19.87 56.17
CA VAL A 399 13.55 -20.38 54.80
C VAL A 399 14.65 -21.40 54.48
N GLU A 400 14.25 -22.54 53.99
CA GLU A 400 15.18 -23.60 53.56
C GLU A 400 14.92 -23.93 52.06
N LEU A 401 15.99 -24.22 51.31
CA LEU A 401 15.90 -24.75 49.95
C LEU A 401 15.67 -26.26 50.02
N GLU A 402 14.58 -26.78 49.42
CA GLU A 402 14.24 -28.20 49.45
C GLU A 402 15.35 -29.07 48.85
N LYS A 403 15.94 -28.63 47.77
CA LYS A 403 17.02 -29.31 47.04
C LYS A 403 17.94 -28.31 46.39
N GLN A 404 19.26 -28.47 46.58
CA GLN A 404 20.24 -27.64 45.90
C GLN A 404 20.27 -28.00 44.39
N PRO A 405 19.99 -27.07 43.48
CA PRO A 405 20.03 -27.34 42.06
C PRO A 405 21.45 -27.29 41.53
N THR A 406 21.67 -27.94 40.39
CA THR A 406 22.89 -27.83 39.61
C THR A 406 22.55 -27.25 38.22
N ILE A 407 23.51 -26.52 37.63
CA ILE A 407 23.34 -25.96 36.33
C ILE A 407 24.49 -26.40 35.40
N LYS A 408 24.19 -26.69 34.15
CA LYS A 408 25.17 -27.02 33.15
C LYS A 408 25.67 -25.75 32.48
N VAL A 409 26.99 -25.61 32.49
CA VAL A 409 27.67 -24.45 31.90
C VAL A 409 28.78 -24.90 30.98
N LYS A 410 29.03 -24.17 29.93
CA LYS A 410 30.13 -24.39 29.00
C LYS A 410 31.09 -23.20 29.02
N LEU A 411 32.37 -23.53 29.22
CA LEU A 411 33.46 -22.56 29.14
C LEU A 411 34.18 -22.67 27.80
N THR A 412 34.30 -21.59 27.07
CA THR A 412 35.09 -21.44 25.82
C THR A 412 36.20 -20.39 26.02
N GLU A 413 37.31 -20.49 25.29
CA GLU A 413 38.29 -19.42 25.30
C GLU A 413 37.77 -18.20 24.53
N LYS A 414 37.97 -17.00 25.10
CA LYS A 414 37.67 -15.74 24.38
C LYS A 414 38.60 -15.65 23.17
N GLU A 415 38.07 -15.34 22.01
CA GLU A 415 38.85 -14.99 20.84
C GLU A 415 39.59 -13.68 21.09
N ASP A 416 40.97 -13.73 21.04
CA ASP A 416 41.78 -12.51 21.11
C ASP A 416 41.49 -11.60 19.90
N GLU A 417 40.95 -10.43 20.10
CA GLU A 417 40.69 -9.40 19.07
C GLU A 417 41.96 -8.86 18.38
N THR A 418 43.12 -9.49 18.60
CA THR A 418 44.42 -8.98 18.09
C THR A 418 44.79 -9.43 16.68
N ASP A 419 44.10 -10.43 16.06
CA ASP A 419 44.49 -10.95 14.75
C ASP A 419 43.79 -10.32 13.53
N GLN A 420 42.86 -9.40 13.70
CA GLN A 420 42.23 -8.75 12.54
C GLN A 420 42.90 -7.45 12.04
N LYS A 421 44.07 -7.07 12.58
CA LYS A 421 44.83 -5.88 12.11
C LYS A 421 46.02 -6.16 11.22
N ALA A 422 46.39 -7.43 10.95
CA ALA A 422 47.56 -7.77 10.14
C ALA A 422 47.28 -7.95 8.64
N ASP A 423 46.04 -8.22 8.21
CA ASP A 423 45.74 -8.57 6.81
C ASP A 423 45.15 -7.43 5.94
N LYS A 424 45.16 -6.19 6.42
CA LYS A 424 44.72 -5.01 5.62
C LYS A 424 45.85 -4.05 5.20
N LYS A 425 47.07 -4.52 5.13
CA LYS A 425 48.22 -3.68 4.73
C LYS A 425 49.06 -4.20 3.58
N SER A 426 48.54 -5.06 2.70
CA SER A 426 49.27 -5.51 1.52
C SER A 426 48.39 -5.63 0.27
N ASP A 427 47.51 -4.65 0.01
CA ASP A 427 46.92 -4.52 -1.34
C ASP A 427 46.51 -3.09 -1.63
N SER A 428 47.54 -2.22 -1.73
CA SER A 428 47.37 -0.90 -2.35
C SER A 428 48.67 -0.41 -2.95
N THR A 429 49.19 -1.16 -3.98
CA THR A 429 50.16 -0.61 -4.94
C THR A 429 50.12 -1.47 -6.17
N GLN A 430 49.31 -1.13 -7.14
CA GLN A 430 49.46 -1.27 -8.58
C GLN A 430 48.11 -1.15 -9.28
N GLU A 431 47.85 0.04 -9.79
CA GLU A 431 47.31 0.26 -11.13
C GLU A 431 47.14 1.78 -11.35
N LYS A 432 48.28 2.35 -11.77
CA LYS A 432 48.29 3.59 -12.55
C LYS A 432 49.17 3.31 -13.76
N SER A 433 48.54 2.97 -14.88
CA SER A 433 48.92 3.42 -16.21
C SER A 433 48.10 2.70 -17.26
N GLU A 434 47.71 3.49 -18.22
CA GLU A 434 47.21 3.18 -19.58
C GLU A 434 45.71 3.13 -19.80
N LYS A 435 45.34 4.15 -20.34
CA LYS A 435 44.63 4.72 -21.51
C LYS A 435 43.35 5.42 -21.17
#